data_042a3945b0aa898780c0ffbd7f3a0bf9
#
_entry.id   042a3945b0aa898780c0ffbd7f3a0bf9
#
_cell.length_a   1.000
_cell.length_b   1.000
_cell.length_c   1.000
_cell.angle_alpha   90.00
_cell.angle_beta   90.00
_cell.angle_gamma   90.00
#
_symmetry.space_group_name_H-M   'P 1'
#
loop_
_entity.id
_entity.type
_entity.pdbx_description
1 polymer ?
#
loop_
_entity_poly.entity_id
_entity_poly.type
_entity_poly.pdbx_seq_one_letter_code
_entity_poly.pdbx_strand_id
1 'polypeptide(L)'
;MKNVLIIIFSFLFLQCYAQKCTHTNLSKKYDYTTTIKRKVVNERECEIIVLSISNKLTKVEQIILLNSDGLCKGDLLNCNSVRSYITNINYKVVAKENDFGDFIIADLNFDGKEDIALKAESVGNGGPIYKFYLQNNKGNFIEDKYLSDTVLFFPFLIDVRSKKLITDVRANTYQKCKTSYQLDVKSNKWKIIKKLIY
;
A
#
# COMPACT_ATOMS: atom_id res chain seq x y z
N MET A 1 55.95 -10.30 36.44
CA MET A 1 55.45 -9.97 35.10
C MET A 1 53.93 -10.23 35.14
N LYS A 2 53.12 -9.17 35.19
CA LYS A 2 51.65 -9.27 35.24
C LYS A 2 51.09 -9.23 33.81
N ASN A 3 50.47 -10.33 33.37
CA ASN A 3 49.77 -10.38 32.09
C ASN A 3 48.44 -9.65 32.22
N VAL A 4 48.32 -8.53 31.53
CA VAL A 4 47.04 -7.79 31.40
C VAL A 4 46.28 -8.41 30.24
N LEU A 5 45.17 -9.11 30.55
CA LEU A 5 44.25 -9.66 29.59
C LEU A 5 43.32 -8.54 29.17
N ILE A 6 43.51 -8.01 27.95
CA ILE A 6 42.60 -7.01 27.34
C ILE A 6 41.42 -7.76 26.75
N ILE A 7 40.29 -7.74 27.46
CA ILE A 7 39.01 -8.23 26.92
C ILE A 7 38.46 -7.13 26.02
N ILE A 8 38.61 -7.31 24.72
CA ILE A 8 37.92 -6.47 23.72
C ILE A 8 36.46 -6.91 23.67
N PHE A 9 35.61 -6.17 24.37
CA PHE A 9 34.16 -6.32 24.30
C PHE A 9 33.73 -5.70 22.97
N SER A 10 33.68 -6.51 21.91
CA SER A 10 33.10 -6.07 20.65
C SER A 10 31.57 -5.93 20.83
N PHE A 11 31.12 -4.71 21.04
CA PHE A 11 29.70 -4.35 20.95
C PHE A 11 29.26 -4.60 19.50
N LEU A 12 28.73 -5.79 19.27
CA LEU A 12 27.91 -6.05 18.09
C LEU A 12 26.65 -5.19 18.23
N PHE A 13 26.72 -3.98 17.69
CA PHE A 13 25.53 -3.21 17.39
C PHE A 13 24.72 -4.02 16.39
N LEU A 14 23.71 -4.71 16.86
CA LEU A 14 22.61 -5.21 16.03
C LEU A 14 21.94 -3.98 15.40
N GLN A 15 22.47 -3.56 14.26
CA GLN A 15 21.80 -2.57 13.43
C GLN A 15 20.52 -3.23 12.93
N CYS A 16 19.41 -2.88 13.55
CA CYS A 16 18.09 -3.20 13.05
C CYS A 16 17.94 -2.45 11.70
N TYR A 17 18.30 -3.12 10.59
CA TYR A 17 18.16 -2.56 9.27
C TYR A 17 16.66 -2.41 8.97
N ALA A 18 16.15 -1.21 9.17
CA ALA A 18 14.84 -0.85 8.65
C ALA A 18 14.92 -0.84 7.13
N GLN A 19 14.18 -1.71 6.46
CA GLN A 19 14.11 -1.69 5.01
C GLN A 19 13.45 -0.37 4.57
N LYS A 20 14.16 0.39 3.72
CA LYS A 20 13.72 1.68 3.21
C LYS A 20 13.70 1.64 1.69
N CYS A 21 12.56 2.00 1.11
CA CYS A 21 12.39 2.15 -0.33
C CYS A 21 12.03 3.59 -0.66
N THR A 22 12.74 4.21 -1.61
CA THR A 22 12.47 5.57 -2.06
C THR A 22 12.10 5.56 -3.53
N HIS A 23 10.99 6.23 -3.87
CA HIS A 23 10.41 6.29 -5.20
C HIS A 23 10.23 7.74 -5.63
N THR A 24 11.02 8.19 -6.59
CA THR A 24 10.99 9.56 -7.12
C THR A 24 10.24 9.68 -8.45
N ASN A 25 9.94 8.55 -9.08
CA ASN A 25 9.37 8.52 -10.44
C ASN A 25 7.88 8.14 -10.50
N LEU A 26 7.28 7.72 -9.37
CA LEU A 26 5.87 7.31 -9.33
C LEU A 26 4.89 8.46 -9.50
N SER A 27 5.34 9.69 -9.22
CA SER A 27 4.56 10.92 -9.34
C SER A 27 5.41 12.04 -9.91
N LYS A 28 4.77 12.97 -10.61
CA LYS A 28 5.39 14.25 -10.99
C LYS A 28 5.44 15.24 -9.83
N LYS A 29 4.53 15.08 -8.84
CA LYS A 29 4.34 16.04 -7.73
C LYS A 29 5.00 15.61 -6.42
N TYR A 30 5.12 14.30 -6.19
CA TYR A 30 5.52 13.74 -4.90
C TYR A 30 6.70 12.77 -5.04
N ASP A 31 7.54 12.75 -4.01
CA ASP A 31 8.46 11.67 -3.72
C ASP A 31 7.88 10.84 -2.58
N TYR A 32 8.02 9.53 -2.67
CA TYR A 32 7.48 8.59 -1.69
C TYR A 32 8.62 7.78 -1.09
N THR A 33 8.61 7.66 0.24
CA THR A 33 9.53 6.78 0.95
C THR A 33 8.73 5.87 1.86
N THR A 34 8.86 4.56 1.65
CA THR A 34 8.32 3.54 2.53
C THR A 34 9.41 2.98 3.43
N THR A 35 9.11 2.80 4.72
CA THR A 35 10.03 2.22 5.70
C THR A 35 9.24 1.26 6.57
N ILE A 36 9.77 0.05 6.81
CA ILE A 36 9.23 -0.86 7.81
C ILE A 36 9.92 -0.61 9.14
N LYS A 37 9.12 -0.41 10.18
CA LYS A 37 9.57 -0.41 11.57
C LYS A 37 8.97 -1.63 12.26
N ARG A 38 9.79 -2.35 13.03
CA ARG A 38 9.33 -3.46 13.86
C ARG A 38 9.08 -2.97 15.27
N LYS A 39 7.95 -3.38 15.84
CA LYS A 39 7.59 -3.11 17.22
C LYS A 39 7.07 -4.39 17.87
N VAL A 40 7.50 -4.65 19.09
CA VAL A 40 6.92 -5.74 19.88
C VAL A 40 5.76 -5.19 20.69
N VAL A 41 4.57 -5.76 20.51
CA VAL A 41 3.35 -5.43 21.24
C VAL A 41 2.77 -6.72 21.79
N ASN A 42 2.64 -6.83 23.11
CA ASN A 42 2.12 -8.02 23.80
C ASN A 42 2.84 -9.32 23.33
N GLU A 43 4.15 -9.32 23.34
CA GLU A 43 5.02 -10.45 22.95
C GLU A 43 4.93 -10.84 21.45
N ARG A 44 4.20 -10.08 20.64
CA ARG A 44 4.10 -10.28 19.18
C ARG A 44 4.91 -9.21 18.45
N GLU A 45 5.67 -9.63 17.46
CA GLU A 45 6.28 -8.69 16.53
C GLU A 45 5.22 -8.15 15.58
N CYS A 46 5.00 -6.85 15.64
CA CYS A 46 4.16 -6.13 14.71
C CYS A 46 5.02 -5.26 13.79
N GLU A 47 4.66 -5.18 12.53
CA GLU A 47 5.32 -4.30 11.58
C GLU A 47 4.47 -3.04 11.38
N ILE A 48 5.13 -1.89 11.36
CA ILE A 48 4.54 -0.60 11.06
C ILE A 48 5.13 -0.13 9.76
N ILE A 49 4.31 0.06 8.75
CA ILE A 49 4.71 0.70 7.52
C ILE A 49 4.60 2.21 7.72
N VAL A 50 5.71 2.90 7.56
CA VAL A 50 5.78 4.36 7.55
C VAL A 50 5.91 4.80 6.10
N LEU A 51 4.88 5.44 5.57
CA LEU A 51 4.91 6.07 4.26
C LEU A 51 5.10 7.57 4.45
N SER A 52 6.27 8.08 4.06
CA SER A 52 6.56 9.52 3.96
C SER A 52 6.29 9.99 2.54
N ILE A 53 5.52 11.05 2.41
CA ILE A 53 5.13 11.68 1.14
C ILE A 53 5.68 13.10 1.17
N SER A 54 6.62 13.42 0.29
CA SER A 54 7.22 14.75 0.19
C SER A 54 6.81 15.43 -1.10
N ASN A 55 6.22 16.59 -1.02
CA ASN A 55 5.92 17.39 -2.20
C ASN A 55 7.24 17.93 -2.81
N LYS A 56 7.48 17.62 -4.08
CA LYS A 56 8.74 17.97 -4.77
C LYS A 56 9.01 19.47 -4.84
N LEU A 57 7.96 20.26 -4.94
CA LEU A 57 8.05 21.71 -5.08
C LEU A 57 8.10 22.41 -3.72
N THR A 58 7.11 22.14 -2.86
CA THR A 58 6.94 22.87 -1.60
C THR A 58 7.73 22.28 -0.44
N LYS A 59 8.25 21.05 -0.60
CA LYS A 59 8.94 20.27 0.44
C LYS A 59 8.08 19.98 1.67
N VAL A 60 6.78 20.21 1.58
CA VAL A 60 5.84 19.80 2.64
C VAL A 60 5.77 18.28 2.68
N GLU A 61 5.85 17.72 3.87
CA GLU A 61 5.82 16.30 4.12
C GLU A 61 4.53 15.88 4.83
N GLN A 62 4.02 14.71 4.45
CA GLN A 62 2.96 13.99 5.15
C GLN A 62 3.45 12.59 5.48
N ILE A 63 3.11 12.12 6.68
CA ILE A 63 3.43 10.75 7.12
C ILE A 63 2.13 9.99 7.32
N ILE A 64 2.05 8.82 6.70
CA ILE A 64 1.00 7.83 6.91
C ILE A 64 1.61 6.64 7.64
N LEU A 65 0.95 6.22 8.73
CA LEU A 65 1.33 5.05 9.50
C LEU A 65 0.29 3.95 9.26
N LEU A 66 0.73 2.81 8.80
CA LEU A 66 -0.10 1.62 8.63
C LEU A 66 0.43 0.52 9.55
N ASN A 67 -0.40 0.11 10.52
CA ASN A 67 -0.10 -1.03 11.37
C ASN A 67 -0.48 -2.31 10.63
N SER A 68 0.46 -3.23 10.55
CA SER A 68 0.23 -4.57 10.04
C SER A 68 0.05 -5.52 11.21
N ASP A 69 -1.06 -6.24 11.27
CA ASP A 69 -1.40 -7.14 12.38
C ASP A 69 -0.62 -8.48 12.35
N GLY A 70 0.64 -8.46 11.92
CA GLY A 70 1.57 -9.57 12.14
C GLY A 70 1.49 -10.77 11.19
N LEU A 71 0.57 -10.78 10.22
CA LEU A 71 0.48 -11.86 9.22
C LEU A 71 1.45 -11.68 8.04
N CYS A 72 2.17 -10.60 7.98
CA CYS A 72 3.00 -10.21 6.85
C CYS A 72 4.49 -10.21 7.17
N LYS A 73 5.00 -11.23 7.89
CA LYS A 73 6.45 -11.38 8.06
C LYS A 73 7.12 -11.55 6.69
N GLY A 74 7.85 -10.53 6.25
CA GLY A 74 8.77 -10.61 5.12
C GLY A 74 8.21 -10.26 3.74
N ASP A 75 6.89 -10.14 3.55
CA ASP A 75 6.29 -9.87 2.23
C ASP A 75 5.93 -8.39 1.99
N LEU A 76 6.03 -7.56 3.02
CA LEU A 76 5.71 -6.15 2.93
C LEU A 76 6.97 -5.34 2.61
N LEU A 77 7.10 -4.88 1.45
CA LEU A 77 8.10 -4.00 0.88
C LEU A 77 9.21 -4.70 0.08
N ASN A 78 8.83 -5.22 -1.04
CA ASN A 78 9.76 -5.28 -2.15
C ASN A 78 9.79 -3.91 -2.82
N CYS A 79 10.91 -3.18 -2.77
CA CYS A 79 11.07 -1.88 -3.44
C CYS A 79 10.73 -1.91 -4.93
N ASN A 80 10.77 -3.09 -5.53
CA ASN A 80 10.40 -3.34 -6.92
C ASN A 80 8.95 -3.76 -7.12
N SER A 81 8.13 -3.80 -6.05
CA SER A 81 6.72 -4.13 -6.12
C SER A 81 5.85 -2.88 -6.05
N VAL A 82 6.09 -1.94 -6.97
CA VAL A 82 5.40 -0.65 -7.02
C VAL A 82 4.86 -0.38 -8.41
N ARG A 83 3.77 0.39 -8.47
CA ARG A 83 3.11 0.76 -9.72
C ARG A 83 2.55 2.18 -9.65
N SER A 84 2.62 2.89 -10.75
CA SER A 84 1.90 4.16 -10.95
C SER A 84 1.13 4.11 -12.26
N TYR A 85 -0.19 4.25 -12.17
CA TYR A 85 -1.07 4.43 -13.33
C TYR A 85 -1.05 5.87 -13.84
N ILE A 86 -0.53 6.81 -13.04
CA ILE A 86 -0.39 8.23 -13.41
C ILE A 86 0.82 8.45 -14.31
N THR A 87 1.95 7.77 -14.02
CA THR A 87 3.20 7.90 -14.79
C THR A 87 3.48 6.68 -15.67
N ASN A 88 2.57 5.69 -15.68
CA ASN A 88 2.72 4.41 -16.40
C ASN A 88 3.95 3.59 -15.97
N ILE A 89 4.44 3.80 -14.77
CA ILE A 89 5.57 3.06 -14.22
C ILE A 89 5.09 1.78 -13.53
N ASN A 90 5.72 0.67 -13.86
CA ASN A 90 5.46 -0.62 -13.24
C ASN A 90 6.79 -1.34 -12.97
N TYR A 91 7.19 -1.37 -11.71
CA TYR A 91 8.40 -2.05 -11.26
C TYR A 91 8.13 -3.49 -10.80
N LYS A 92 6.96 -4.02 -11.07
CA LYS A 92 6.63 -5.36 -10.65
C LYS A 92 7.37 -6.40 -11.50
N VAL A 93 8.17 -7.23 -10.84
CA VAL A 93 8.99 -8.26 -11.50
C VAL A 93 8.14 -9.47 -11.90
N VAL A 94 7.13 -9.84 -11.09
CA VAL A 94 6.26 -10.99 -11.36
C VAL A 94 4.82 -10.61 -11.04
N ALA A 95 3.97 -10.57 -12.07
CA ALA A 95 2.53 -10.40 -11.89
C ALA A 95 1.91 -11.74 -11.54
N LYS A 96 1.54 -11.93 -10.28
CA LYS A 96 0.57 -12.95 -9.88
C LYS A 96 -0.84 -12.40 -10.06
N GLU A 97 -1.81 -13.28 -10.24
CA GLU A 97 -3.22 -12.89 -10.29
C GLU A 97 -3.59 -12.08 -9.05
N ASN A 98 -4.24 -10.91 -9.25
CA ASN A 98 -4.63 -9.96 -8.20
C ASN A 98 -3.51 -9.37 -7.33
N ASP A 99 -2.27 -9.53 -7.73
CA ASP A 99 -1.15 -8.91 -7.06
C ASP A 99 -0.64 -7.73 -7.88
N PHE A 100 -1.05 -6.52 -7.51
CA PHE A 100 -0.73 -5.28 -8.21
C PHE A 100 0.50 -4.56 -7.67
N GLY A 101 1.11 -5.08 -6.62
CA GLY A 101 2.26 -4.48 -5.95
C GLY A 101 1.95 -4.01 -4.53
N ASP A 102 2.98 -3.65 -3.80
CA ASP A 102 2.86 -3.26 -2.39
C ASP A 102 2.45 -1.80 -2.22
N PHE A 103 2.79 -0.96 -3.21
CA PHE A 103 2.51 0.46 -3.22
C PHE A 103 2.08 0.91 -4.62
N ILE A 104 0.89 1.52 -4.73
CA ILE A 104 0.28 1.84 -6.02
C ILE A 104 -0.24 3.27 -5.99
N ILE A 105 0.05 4.03 -7.06
CA ILE A 105 -0.48 5.37 -7.32
C ILE A 105 -1.50 5.30 -8.46
N ALA A 106 -2.71 5.76 -8.22
CA ALA A 106 -3.80 5.80 -9.21
C ALA A 106 -4.77 6.95 -8.90
N ASP A 107 -5.64 7.30 -9.84
CA ASP A 107 -6.83 8.14 -9.57
C ASP A 107 -8.01 7.20 -9.30
N LEU A 108 -8.29 6.97 -8.03
CA LEU A 108 -9.27 5.98 -7.60
C LEU A 108 -10.68 6.56 -7.46
N ASN A 109 -10.80 7.85 -7.19
CA ASN A 109 -12.07 8.55 -7.04
C ASN A 109 -12.45 9.38 -8.29
N PHE A 110 -11.64 9.32 -9.34
CA PHE A 110 -11.87 9.97 -10.64
C PHE A 110 -11.90 11.51 -10.58
N ASP A 111 -11.16 12.10 -9.65
CA ASP A 111 -11.07 13.55 -9.49
C ASP A 111 -9.83 14.18 -10.17
N GLY A 112 -9.04 13.35 -10.84
CA GLY A 112 -7.82 13.74 -11.55
C GLY A 112 -6.60 13.94 -10.67
N LYS A 113 -6.70 13.59 -9.37
CA LYS A 113 -5.58 13.65 -8.44
C LYS A 113 -4.97 12.26 -8.23
N GLU A 114 -3.81 12.28 -7.60
CA GLU A 114 -3.10 11.06 -7.26
C GLU A 114 -3.62 10.53 -5.93
N ASP A 115 -4.09 9.28 -5.93
CA ASP A 115 -4.46 8.54 -4.73
C ASP A 115 -3.48 7.40 -4.50
N ILE A 116 -3.49 6.86 -3.29
CA ILE A 116 -2.56 5.83 -2.85
C ILE A 116 -3.33 4.58 -2.46
N ALA A 117 -2.88 3.42 -2.94
CA ALA A 117 -3.20 2.13 -2.37
C ALA A 117 -1.94 1.52 -1.77
N LEU A 118 -1.95 1.27 -0.47
CA LEU A 118 -0.86 0.67 0.28
C LEU A 118 -1.28 -0.70 0.77
N LYS A 119 -0.53 -1.73 0.39
CA LYS A 119 -0.79 -3.11 0.82
C LYS A 119 -0.70 -3.20 2.34
N ALA A 120 -1.77 -3.65 2.96
CA ALA A 120 -1.87 -3.80 4.41
C ALA A 120 -1.56 -5.23 4.86
N GLU A 121 -2.10 -6.19 4.13
CA GLU A 121 -1.96 -7.61 4.47
C GLU A 121 -2.21 -8.49 3.25
N SER A 122 -1.96 -9.79 3.38
CA SER A 122 -2.22 -10.78 2.35
C SER A 122 -3.16 -11.84 2.90
N VAL A 123 -4.32 -12.00 2.28
CA VAL A 123 -5.40 -12.87 2.75
C VAL A 123 -5.45 -14.12 1.89
N GLY A 124 -4.60 -15.09 2.18
CA GLY A 124 -4.62 -16.40 1.56
C GLY A 124 -4.97 -16.39 0.06
N ASN A 125 -6.04 -17.12 -0.32
CA ASN A 125 -6.47 -17.23 -1.71
C ASN A 125 -7.08 -15.93 -2.30
N GLY A 126 -7.54 -15.01 -1.46
CA GLY A 126 -8.16 -13.75 -1.90
C GLY A 126 -7.16 -12.74 -2.46
N GLY A 127 -5.88 -12.86 -2.11
CA GLY A 127 -4.83 -11.94 -2.52
C GLY A 127 -4.59 -10.81 -1.51
N PRO A 128 -3.81 -9.79 -1.90
CA PRO A 128 -3.47 -8.67 -1.03
C PRO A 128 -4.65 -7.74 -0.77
N ILE A 129 -4.77 -7.29 0.48
CA ILE A 129 -5.71 -6.27 0.93
C ILE A 129 -4.95 -4.94 1.03
N TYR A 130 -5.62 -3.87 0.64
CA TYR A 130 -5.07 -2.52 0.59
C TYR A 130 -5.81 -1.57 1.52
N LYS A 131 -5.06 -0.61 2.07
CA LYS A 131 -5.61 0.63 2.60
C LYS A 131 -5.47 1.72 1.54
N PHE A 132 -6.54 2.47 1.37
CA PHE A 132 -6.67 3.46 0.32
C PHE A 132 -6.69 4.87 0.92
N TYR A 133 -5.88 5.76 0.35
CA TYR A 133 -5.76 7.14 0.78
C TYR A 133 -6.04 8.06 -0.40
N LEU A 134 -7.11 8.83 -0.32
CA LEU A 134 -7.52 9.77 -1.36
C LEU A 134 -6.94 11.17 -1.09
N GLN A 135 -6.47 11.82 -2.16
CA GLN A 135 -5.94 13.17 -2.06
C GLN A 135 -7.06 14.20 -2.01
N ASN A 136 -7.10 15.01 -0.96
CA ASN A 136 -8.06 16.11 -0.84
C ASN A 136 -7.60 17.37 -1.60
N ASN A 137 -8.44 18.43 -1.58
CA ASN A 137 -8.14 19.70 -2.25
C ASN A 137 -6.96 20.47 -1.66
N LYS A 138 -6.54 20.15 -0.43
CA LYS A 138 -5.37 20.74 0.23
C LYS A 138 -4.08 19.96 -0.08
N GLY A 139 -4.16 18.88 -0.85
CA GLY A 139 -3.02 18.02 -1.19
C GLY A 139 -2.69 16.95 -0.15
N ASN A 140 -3.51 16.81 0.90
CA ASN A 140 -3.32 15.78 1.92
C ASN A 140 -3.99 14.47 1.50
N PHE A 141 -3.35 13.35 1.80
CA PHE A 141 -3.87 12.00 1.59
C PHE A 141 -4.61 11.53 2.85
N ILE A 142 -5.89 11.22 2.71
CA ILE A 142 -6.77 10.81 3.81
C ILE A 142 -7.33 9.44 3.51
N GLU A 143 -7.33 8.54 4.51
CA GLU A 143 -7.89 7.20 4.35
C GLU A 143 -9.37 7.26 3.96
N ASP A 144 -9.71 6.63 2.84
CA ASP A 144 -11.10 6.37 2.44
C ASP A 144 -11.56 5.06 3.08
N LYS A 145 -12.49 5.17 4.03
CA LYS A 145 -13.00 4.03 4.79
C LYS A 145 -13.78 3.05 3.91
N TYR A 146 -14.53 3.53 2.93
CA TYR A 146 -15.30 2.64 2.07
C TYR A 146 -14.37 1.78 1.20
N LEU A 147 -13.37 2.39 0.59
CA LEU A 147 -12.40 1.66 -0.22
C LEU A 147 -11.58 0.71 0.66
N SER A 148 -11.14 1.15 1.84
CA SER A 148 -10.29 0.38 2.76
C SER A 148 -11.01 -0.78 3.46
N ASP A 149 -12.32 -0.66 3.73
CA ASP A 149 -13.05 -1.62 4.54
C ASP A 149 -14.11 -2.42 3.75
N THR A 150 -14.48 -1.94 2.54
CA THR A 150 -15.49 -2.60 1.71
C THR A 150 -14.93 -3.10 0.38
N VAL A 151 -14.15 -2.27 -0.32
CA VAL A 151 -13.53 -2.68 -1.60
C VAL A 151 -12.37 -3.63 -1.33
N LEU A 152 -11.51 -3.30 -0.38
CA LEU A 152 -10.38 -4.07 0.15
C LEU A 152 -9.28 -4.36 -0.87
N PHE A 153 -9.64 -4.87 -2.04
CA PHE A 153 -8.70 -5.31 -3.08
C PHE A 153 -8.43 -4.21 -4.09
N PHE A 154 -7.22 -4.14 -4.61
CA PHE A 154 -6.94 -3.21 -5.69
C PHE A 154 -7.75 -3.60 -6.94
N PRO A 155 -8.49 -2.65 -7.59
CA PRO A 155 -9.30 -2.96 -8.75
C PRO A 155 -8.44 -3.40 -9.93
N PHE A 156 -8.82 -4.49 -10.61
CA PHE A 156 -8.18 -4.89 -11.85
C PHE A 156 -8.58 -3.99 -13.02
N LEU A 157 -9.72 -3.27 -12.89
CA LEU A 157 -10.19 -2.30 -13.86
C LEU A 157 -10.67 -1.03 -13.14
N ILE A 158 -10.12 0.11 -13.58
CA ILE A 158 -10.52 1.46 -13.20
C ILE A 158 -11.18 2.08 -14.43
N ASP A 159 -12.52 2.10 -14.46
CA ASP A 159 -13.29 2.67 -15.57
C ASP A 159 -13.61 4.15 -15.29
N VAL A 160 -12.74 5.02 -15.77
CA VAL A 160 -12.84 6.48 -15.58
C VAL A 160 -14.12 7.03 -16.21
N ARG A 161 -14.56 6.46 -17.35
CA ARG A 161 -15.72 6.95 -18.11
C ARG A 161 -17.02 6.75 -17.35
N SER A 162 -17.21 5.57 -16.76
CA SER A 162 -18.42 5.24 -16.01
C SER A 162 -18.24 5.40 -14.49
N LYS A 163 -17.09 5.90 -14.05
CA LYS A 163 -16.77 6.09 -12.63
C LYS A 163 -16.92 4.81 -11.82
N LYS A 164 -16.30 3.72 -12.31
CA LYS A 164 -16.41 2.39 -11.70
C LYS A 164 -15.04 1.81 -11.35
N LEU A 165 -15.01 1.14 -10.23
CA LEU A 165 -13.94 0.24 -9.86
C LEU A 165 -14.46 -1.20 -9.93
N ILE A 166 -13.66 -2.11 -10.50
CA ILE A 166 -14.05 -3.51 -10.61
C ILE A 166 -12.94 -4.37 -10.00
N THR A 167 -13.29 -5.14 -8.99
CA THR A 167 -12.43 -6.18 -8.40
C THR A 167 -12.81 -7.55 -8.93
N ASP A 168 -11.84 -8.44 -9.05
CA ASP A 168 -12.04 -9.83 -9.45
C ASP A 168 -11.08 -10.70 -8.63
N VAL A 169 -11.57 -11.30 -7.57
CA VAL A 169 -10.77 -11.98 -6.57
C VAL A 169 -11.25 -13.41 -6.35
N ARG A 170 -10.37 -14.29 -5.90
CA ARG A 170 -10.76 -15.62 -5.50
C ARG A 170 -11.61 -15.58 -4.23
N ALA A 171 -12.85 -16.09 -4.31
CA ALA A 171 -13.73 -16.24 -3.17
C ALA A 171 -13.39 -17.52 -2.36
N ASN A 172 -12.97 -18.58 -3.08
CA ASN A 172 -12.51 -19.84 -2.51
C ASN A 172 -11.66 -20.60 -3.54
N THR A 173 -11.38 -21.89 -3.33
CA THR A 173 -10.55 -22.71 -4.22
C THR A 173 -11.12 -22.83 -5.63
N TYR A 174 -12.45 -22.79 -5.79
CA TYR A 174 -13.15 -23.10 -7.06
C TYR A 174 -13.85 -21.88 -7.66
N GLN A 175 -14.01 -20.80 -6.91
CA GLN A 175 -14.86 -19.68 -7.30
C GLN A 175 -14.11 -18.36 -7.23
N LYS A 176 -14.48 -17.47 -8.15
CA LYS A 176 -14.10 -16.06 -8.14
C LYS A 176 -15.30 -15.18 -7.83
N CYS A 177 -15.03 -14.02 -7.26
CA CYS A 177 -16.02 -12.99 -7.00
C CYS A 177 -15.63 -11.71 -7.74
N LYS A 178 -16.44 -11.36 -8.74
CA LYS A 178 -16.31 -10.10 -9.47
C LYS A 178 -17.30 -9.10 -8.94
N THR A 179 -16.80 -8.00 -8.38
CA THR A 179 -17.64 -6.94 -7.82
C THR A 179 -17.38 -5.63 -8.53
N SER A 180 -18.47 -4.95 -8.91
CA SER A 180 -18.43 -3.63 -9.53
C SER A 180 -18.98 -2.58 -8.56
N TYR A 181 -18.16 -1.57 -8.31
CA TYR A 181 -18.46 -0.44 -7.44
C TYR A 181 -18.60 0.81 -8.32
N GLN A 182 -19.56 1.65 -8.06
CA GLN A 182 -19.76 2.91 -8.75
C GLN A 182 -19.75 4.07 -7.79
N LEU A 183 -19.00 5.12 -8.14
CA LEU A 183 -19.01 6.39 -7.41
C LEU A 183 -20.16 7.25 -7.90
N ASP A 184 -21.06 7.63 -7.01
CA ASP A 184 -21.98 8.73 -7.24
C ASP A 184 -21.25 10.06 -6.99
N VAL A 185 -20.87 10.72 -8.05
CA VAL A 185 -20.07 11.96 -8.00
C VAL A 185 -20.80 13.10 -7.27
N LYS A 186 -22.14 13.12 -7.32
CA LYS A 186 -22.93 14.19 -6.67
C LYS A 186 -22.92 14.07 -5.16
N SER A 187 -23.07 12.85 -4.66
CA SER A 187 -23.08 12.58 -3.20
C SER A 187 -21.70 12.17 -2.66
N ASN A 188 -20.72 11.96 -3.53
CA ASN A 188 -19.42 11.39 -3.22
C ASN A 188 -19.53 10.07 -2.45
N LYS A 189 -20.47 9.22 -2.83
CA LYS A 189 -20.72 7.93 -2.18
C LYS A 189 -20.55 6.78 -3.15
N TRP A 190 -19.88 5.75 -2.67
CA TRP A 190 -19.74 4.48 -3.37
C TRP A 190 -20.95 3.59 -3.17
N LYS A 191 -21.28 2.79 -4.19
CA LYS A 191 -22.28 1.72 -4.11
C LYS A 191 -21.84 0.51 -4.91
N ILE A 192 -22.18 -0.68 -4.42
CA ILE A 192 -22.07 -1.91 -5.19
C ILE A 192 -23.22 -1.94 -6.21
N ILE A 193 -22.89 -2.07 -7.49
CA ILE A 193 -23.87 -2.13 -8.56
C ILE A 193 -24.03 -3.54 -9.14
N LYS A 194 -23.01 -4.39 -8.97
CA LYS A 194 -23.04 -5.78 -9.44
C LYS A 194 -22.08 -6.64 -8.64
N LYS A 195 -22.51 -7.84 -8.28
CA LYS A 195 -21.66 -8.88 -7.68
C LYS A 195 -21.97 -10.20 -8.38
N LEU A 196 -20.93 -10.87 -8.88
CA LEU A 196 -21.01 -12.17 -9.55
C LEU A 196 -20.05 -13.13 -8.87
N ILE A 197 -20.51 -14.34 -8.61
CA ILE A 197 -19.68 -15.48 -8.17
C ILE A 197 -19.72 -16.48 -9.32
N TYR A 198 -18.56 -16.96 -9.77
CA TYR A 198 -18.42 -17.88 -10.90
C TYR A 198 -17.20 -18.79 -10.74
#